data_ba2d9652fdbcf46b12618e6105b17c5d
#
_entry.id   ba2d9652fdbcf46b12618e6105b17c5d
#
_cell.length_a   1.000
_cell.length_b   1.000
_cell.length_c   1.000
_cell.angle_alpha   90.00
_cell.angle_beta   90.00
_cell.angle_gamma   90.00
#
_symmetry.space_group_name_H-M   'P 1'
#
loop_
_entity.id
_entity.type
_entity.pdbx_description
1 polymer ?
#
loop_
_entity_poly.entity_id
_entity_poly.type
_entity_poly.pdbx_seq_one_letter_code
_entity_poly.pdbx_strand_id
1 'polypeptide(L)'
;MNVKNNLNKLIQDIRSRPLYWLTMVTALMGAYWSSDASAFYRGLGFLVWIGSNGYLLIKFYEDKNIPMVLQFGLYEICNVRGTLNNWFPGWDEPIKHFIDSIINLL
;
A
#
# COMPACT_ATOMS: atom_id res chain seq x y z
N MET A 1 13.01 -35.41 -1.89
CA MET A 1 12.15 -34.27 -1.56
C MET A 1 10.71 -34.63 -1.89
N ASN A 2 9.81 -34.48 -0.95
CA ASN A 2 8.41 -34.84 -1.16
C ASN A 2 7.57 -33.58 -1.42
N VAL A 3 7.25 -33.35 -2.69
CA VAL A 3 6.48 -32.17 -3.14
C VAL A 3 5.08 -32.16 -2.52
N LYS A 4 4.46 -33.32 -2.37
CA LYS A 4 3.12 -33.44 -1.78
C LYS A 4 3.12 -32.98 -0.31
N ASN A 5 4.12 -33.34 0.48
CA ASN A 5 4.23 -32.91 1.86
C ASN A 5 4.46 -31.39 1.96
N ASN A 6 5.29 -30.83 1.08
CA ASN A 6 5.54 -29.40 1.03
C ASN A 6 4.27 -28.64 0.66
N LEU A 7 3.50 -29.15 -0.30
CA LEU A 7 2.23 -28.55 -0.72
C LEU A 7 1.21 -28.60 0.41
N ASN A 8 1.12 -29.70 1.14
CA ASN A 8 0.21 -29.84 2.29
C ASN A 8 0.58 -28.87 3.41
N LYS A 9 1.87 -28.68 3.68
CA LYS A 9 2.34 -27.69 4.67
C LYS A 9 1.96 -26.28 4.25
N LEU A 10 2.10 -25.94 2.97
CA LEU A 10 1.74 -24.65 2.45
C LEU A 10 0.24 -24.38 2.62
N ILE A 11 -0.60 -25.33 2.23
CA ILE A 11 -2.06 -25.23 2.36
C ILE A 11 -2.43 -25.05 3.84
N GLN A 12 -1.80 -25.80 4.74
CA GLN A 12 -2.05 -25.70 6.18
C GLN A 12 -1.66 -24.32 6.71
N ASP A 13 -0.54 -23.76 6.25
CA ASP A 13 -0.10 -22.44 6.66
C ASP A 13 -1.10 -21.35 6.18
N ILE A 14 -1.59 -21.47 4.94
CA ILE A 14 -2.60 -20.54 4.40
C ILE A 14 -3.86 -20.60 5.27
N ARG A 15 -4.31 -21.79 5.65
CA ARG A 15 -5.51 -21.96 6.49
C ARG A 15 -5.32 -21.41 7.90
N SER A 16 -4.11 -21.51 8.45
CA SER A 16 -3.83 -21.04 9.81
C SER A 16 -3.62 -19.52 9.88
N ARG A 17 -3.19 -18.89 8.78
CA ARG A 17 -2.90 -17.46 8.72
C ARG A 17 -3.48 -16.81 7.47
N PRO A 18 -4.82 -16.87 7.29
CA PRO A 18 -5.43 -16.41 6.04
C PRO A 18 -5.25 -14.92 5.78
N LEU A 19 -5.25 -14.09 6.83
CA LEU A 19 -5.10 -12.64 6.66
C LEU A 19 -3.70 -12.25 6.20
N TYR A 20 -2.67 -12.93 6.67
CA TYR A 20 -1.30 -12.69 6.19
C TYR A 20 -1.15 -13.05 4.72
N TRP A 21 -1.72 -14.18 4.31
CA TRP A 21 -1.67 -14.61 2.91
C TRP A 21 -2.47 -13.68 2.00
N LEU A 22 -3.65 -13.24 2.46
CA LEU A 22 -4.44 -12.26 1.72
C LEU A 22 -3.68 -10.95 1.56
N THR A 23 -3.03 -10.47 2.62
CA THR A 23 -2.22 -9.25 2.59
C THR A 23 -1.07 -9.40 1.59
N MET A 24 -0.38 -10.54 1.56
CA MET A 24 0.69 -10.81 0.61
C MET A 24 0.18 -10.77 -0.83
N VAL A 25 -0.94 -11.46 -1.12
CA VAL A 25 -1.50 -11.52 -2.47
C VAL A 25 -1.93 -10.12 -2.93
N THR A 26 -2.61 -9.36 -2.07
CA THR A 26 -3.03 -8.01 -2.41
C THR A 26 -1.84 -7.07 -2.61
N ALA A 27 -0.77 -7.23 -1.82
CA ALA A 27 0.45 -6.45 -2.01
C ALA A 27 1.09 -6.73 -3.36
N LEU A 28 1.13 -8.00 -3.79
CA LEU A 28 1.66 -8.39 -5.11
C LEU A 28 0.78 -7.84 -6.24
N MET A 29 -0.54 -7.89 -6.09
CA MET A 29 -1.46 -7.30 -7.06
C MET A 29 -1.27 -5.79 -7.16
N GLY A 30 -1.08 -5.12 -6.03
CA GLY A 30 -0.78 -3.70 -5.99
C GLY A 30 0.51 -3.36 -6.74
N ALA A 31 1.56 -4.16 -6.55
CA ALA A 31 2.82 -3.99 -7.27
C ALA A 31 2.63 -4.16 -8.77
N TYR A 32 1.89 -5.18 -9.19
CA TYR A 32 1.62 -5.45 -10.59
C TYR A 32 0.88 -4.30 -11.25
N TRP A 33 -0.21 -3.84 -10.65
CA TRP A 33 -1.02 -2.77 -11.22
C TRP A 33 -0.34 -1.39 -11.14
N SER A 34 0.42 -1.13 -10.09
CA SER A 34 1.10 0.17 -9.96
C SER A 34 2.20 0.36 -11.00
N SER A 35 2.69 -0.72 -11.60
CA SER A 35 3.68 -0.68 -12.69
C SER A 35 3.05 -0.63 -14.08
N ASP A 36 1.72 -0.62 -14.20
CA ASP A 36 1.01 -0.60 -15.47
C ASP A 36 1.18 0.73 -16.19
N ALA A 37 1.11 0.72 -17.52
CA ALA A 37 1.17 1.93 -18.34
C ALA A 37 -0.11 2.77 -18.24
N SER A 38 -1.25 2.16 -17.90
CA SER A 38 -2.53 2.84 -17.76
C SER A 38 -2.63 3.53 -16.40
N ALA A 39 -3.02 4.81 -16.39
CA ALA A 39 -3.23 5.56 -15.14
C ALA A 39 -4.32 4.94 -14.27
N PHE A 40 -5.36 4.35 -14.88
CA PHE A 40 -6.41 3.69 -14.12
C PHE A 40 -5.87 2.51 -13.31
N TYR A 41 -5.08 1.63 -13.95
CA TYR A 41 -4.52 0.46 -13.25
C TYR A 41 -3.45 0.85 -12.25
N ARG A 42 -2.64 1.88 -12.52
CA ARG A 42 -1.68 2.39 -11.52
C ARG A 42 -2.40 2.88 -10.26
N GLY A 43 -3.46 3.66 -10.43
CA GLY A 43 -4.26 4.14 -9.31
C GLY A 43 -4.89 2.98 -8.53
N LEU A 44 -5.39 1.96 -9.24
CA LEU A 44 -5.95 0.77 -8.61
C LEU A 44 -4.90 0.02 -7.78
N GLY A 45 -3.67 -0.09 -8.29
CA GLY A 45 -2.56 -0.70 -7.56
C GLY A 45 -2.26 0.02 -6.25
N PHE A 46 -2.20 1.33 -6.27
CA PHE A 46 -1.98 2.13 -5.05
C PHE A 46 -3.15 1.99 -4.09
N LEU A 47 -4.39 1.92 -4.60
CA LEU A 47 -5.57 1.73 -3.77
C LEU A 47 -5.53 0.37 -3.05
N VAL A 48 -5.14 -0.69 -3.75
CA VAL A 48 -4.97 -2.02 -3.16
C VAL A 48 -3.90 -1.99 -2.06
N TRP A 49 -2.80 -1.27 -2.28
CA TRP A 49 -1.76 -1.10 -1.27
C TRP A 49 -2.26 -0.34 -0.04
N ILE A 50 -3.17 0.62 -0.20
CA ILE A 50 -3.77 1.30 0.95
C ILE A 50 -4.43 0.27 1.87
N GLY A 51 -5.17 -0.68 1.32
CA GLY A 51 -5.80 -1.74 2.10
C GLY A 51 -4.80 -2.66 2.78
N SER A 52 -3.83 -3.21 2.04
CA SER A 52 -2.86 -4.16 2.58
C SER A 52 -1.90 -3.53 3.58
N ASN A 53 -1.37 -2.34 3.28
CA ASN A 53 -0.47 -1.65 4.19
C ASN A 53 -1.21 -1.09 5.40
N GLY A 54 -2.48 -0.71 5.24
CA GLY A 54 -3.32 -0.29 6.37
C GLY A 54 -3.52 -1.41 7.38
N TYR A 55 -3.74 -2.62 6.92
CA TYR A 55 -3.82 -3.80 7.78
C TYR A 55 -2.53 -4.00 8.58
N LEU A 56 -1.38 -3.96 7.89
CA LEU A 56 -0.08 -4.11 8.54
C LEU A 56 0.21 -2.97 9.51
N LEU A 57 -0.18 -1.75 9.17
CA LEU A 57 -0.02 -0.58 10.05
C LEU A 57 -0.76 -0.79 11.37
N ILE A 58 -2.01 -1.27 11.31
CA ILE A 58 -2.80 -1.55 12.51
C ILE A 58 -2.13 -2.64 13.34
N LYS A 59 -1.63 -3.70 12.70
CA LYS A 59 -0.94 -4.80 13.40
C LYS A 59 0.32 -4.32 14.10
N PHE A 60 1.15 -3.53 13.45
CA PHE A 60 2.37 -3.00 14.06
C PHE A 60 2.06 -2.01 15.19
N TYR A 61 0.97 -1.24 15.07
CA TYR A 61 0.52 -0.36 16.14
C TYR A 61 0.10 -1.16 17.37
N GLU A 62 -0.66 -2.24 17.19
CA GLU A 62 -1.06 -3.13 18.28
C GLU A 62 0.15 -3.76 18.96
N ASP A 63 1.18 -4.12 18.19
CA ASP A 63 2.42 -4.71 18.70
C ASP A 63 3.38 -3.68 19.29
N LYS A 64 3.02 -2.39 19.26
CA LYS A 64 3.84 -1.27 19.75
C LYS A 64 5.20 -1.18 19.04
N ASN A 65 5.24 -1.60 17.78
CA ASN A 65 6.45 -1.52 16.96
C ASN A 65 6.52 -0.15 16.27
N ILE A 66 7.04 0.84 16.99
CA ILE A 66 7.01 2.24 16.53
C ILE A 66 7.75 2.46 15.19
N PRO A 67 8.97 1.91 14.97
CA PRO A 67 9.63 2.09 13.68
C PRO A 67 8.79 1.61 12.50
N MET A 68 8.12 0.47 12.64
CA MET A 68 7.27 -0.07 11.57
C MET A 68 5.99 0.74 11.38
N VAL A 69 5.43 1.28 12.46
CA VAL A 69 4.26 2.18 12.38
C VAL A 69 4.62 3.41 11.55
N LEU A 70 5.77 4.03 11.81
CA LEU A 70 6.22 5.20 11.06
C LEU A 70 6.45 4.86 9.58
N GLN A 71 7.10 3.73 9.31
CA GLN A 71 7.39 3.30 7.94
C GLN A 71 6.11 3.06 7.14
N PHE A 72 5.18 2.27 7.68
CA PHE A 72 3.94 1.96 6.98
C PHE A 72 2.98 3.14 6.94
N GLY A 73 3.03 4.03 7.93
CA GLY A 73 2.30 5.29 7.90
C GLY A 73 2.73 6.17 6.72
N LEU A 74 4.03 6.28 6.49
CA LEU A 74 4.57 7.01 5.33
C LEU A 74 4.19 6.33 4.01
N TYR A 75 4.22 5.00 3.97
CA TYR A 75 3.77 4.26 2.78
C TYR A 75 2.30 4.53 2.48
N GLU A 76 1.44 4.61 3.50
CA GLU A 76 0.03 4.93 3.31
C GLU A 76 -0.16 6.33 2.70
N ILE A 77 0.59 7.32 3.19
CA ILE A 77 0.55 8.67 2.61
C ILE A 77 0.96 8.63 1.14
N CYS A 78 2.03 7.91 0.81
CA CYS A 78 2.48 7.77 -0.57
C CYS A 78 1.46 7.05 -1.44
N ASN A 79 0.78 6.04 -0.91
CA ASN A 79 -0.24 5.28 -1.64
C ASN A 79 -1.47 6.13 -1.93
N VAL A 80 -1.92 6.94 -0.97
CA VAL A 80 -3.02 7.88 -1.18
C VAL A 80 -2.64 8.89 -2.25
N ARG A 81 -1.44 9.45 -2.16
CA ARG A 81 -0.94 10.40 -3.16
C ARG A 81 -0.85 9.75 -4.54
N GLY A 82 -0.36 8.51 -4.62
CA GLY A 82 -0.28 7.77 -5.89
C GLY A 82 -1.64 7.54 -6.52
N THR A 83 -2.64 7.19 -5.73
CA THR A 83 -4.01 7.01 -6.22
C THR A 83 -4.57 8.34 -6.76
N LEU A 84 -4.41 9.41 -6.00
CA LEU A 84 -4.91 10.73 -6.39
C LEU A 84 -4.21 11.25 -7.64
N ASN A 85 -2.88 11.09 -7.74
CA ASN A 85 -2.12 11.52 -8.91
C ASN A 85 -2.55 10.81 -10.19
N ASN A 86 -2.92 9.53 -10.09
CA ASN A 86 -3.31 8.74 -11.26
C ASN A 86 -4.77 8.93 -11.66
N TRP A 87 -5.68 9.09 -10.68
CA TRP A 87 -7.11 9.19 -10.96
C TRP A 87 -7.63 10.62 -11.03
N PHE A 88 -6.99 11.54 -10.31
CA PHE A 88 -7.42 12.95 -10.23
C PHE A 88 -6.21 13.87 -10.46
N PRO A 89 -5.63 13.91 -11.69
CA PRO A 89 -4.48 14.77 -11.97
C PRO A 89 -4.80 16.23 -11.63
N GLY A 90 -3.85 16.91 -11.01
CA GLY A 90 -4.03 18.31 -10.62
C GLY A 90 -4.75 18.53 -9.30
N TRP A 91 -5.04 17.47 -8.54
CA TRP A 91 -5.73 17.58 -7.23
C TRP A 91 -4.94 18.44 -6.24
N ASP A 92 -3.61 18.48 -6.36
CA ASP A 92 -2.73 19.20 -5.44
C ASP A 92 -2.36 20.61 -5.90
N GLU A 93 -2.84 21.05 -7.05
CA GLU A 93 -2.54 22.39 -7.58
C GLU A 93 -2.93 23.53 -6.60
N PRO A 94 -4.13 23.53 -5.98
CA PRO A 94 -4.45 24.57 -5.00
C PRO A 94 -3.50 24.58 -3.81
N ILE A 95 -3.05 23.40 -3.36
CA ILE A 95 -2.12 23.27 -2.25
C ILE A 95 -0.75 23.83 -2.63
N LYS A 96 -0.25 23.53 -3.84
CA LYS A 96 1.00 24.06 -4.36
C LYS A 96 0.96 25.58 -4.49
N HIS A 97 -0.13 26.12 -5.01
CA HIS A 97 -0.31 27.58 -5.12
C HIS A 97 -0.30 28.24 -3.74
N PHE A 98 -0.94 27.62 -2.75
CA PHE A 98 -0.94 28.13 -1.38
C PHE A 98 0.47 28.14 -0.78
N ILE A 99 1.22 27.06 -0.95
CA ILE A 99 2.60 26.95 -0.47
C ILE A 99 3.50 28.00 -1.17
N ASP A 100 3.38 28.13 -2.49
CA ASP A 100 4.16 29.11 -3.25
C ASP A 100 3.86 30.53 -2.78
N SER A 101 2.59 30.84 -2.49
CA SER A 101 2.19 32.15 -1.96
C SER A 101 2.84 32.44 -0.62
N ILE A 102 2.91 31.46 0.28
CA ILE A 102 3.57 31.60 1.56
C ILE A 102 5.08 31.83 1.39
N ILE A 103 5.72 31.03 0.51
CA ILE A 103 7.15 31.16 0.25
C ILE A 103 7.48 32.53 -0.32
N ASN A 104 6.65 33.06 -1.22
CA ASN A 104 6.86 34.38 -1.84
C ASN A 104 6.67 35.52 -0.84
N LEU A 105 5.94 35.32 0.27
CA LEU A 105 5.81 36.29 1.36
C LEU A 105 7.02 36.36 2.26
N LEU A 106 7.83 35.30 2.26
CA LEU A 106 9.04 35.21 3.07
C LEU A 106 10.24 35.78 2.34
#